data_b3aeefe81dbae7b45bc5ba5d48ac5c89
#
_entry.id   b3aeefe81dbae7b45bc5ba5d48ac5c89
#
_cell.length_a   1.000
_cell.length_b   1.000
_cell.length_c   1.000
_cell.angle_alpha   90.00
_cell.angle_beta   90.00
_cell.angle_gamma   90.00
#
_symmetry.space_group_name_H-M   'P 1'
#
loop_
_entity.id
_entity.type
_entity.pdbx_description
1 polymer ?
#
loop_
_entity_poly.entity_id
_entity_poly.type
_entity_poly.pdbx_seq_one_letter_code
_entity_poly.pdbx_strand_id
1 'polypeptide(L)'
;MYASGVATTAKWVLVVDDDEDNRDSVVEMLQGAGYIATAAPEGAAALRMMGESAPALVVSDLRMPGMDGRELLTRTRQLLGSSAPPFVFLTGLAPEFADVAATFVRKPCDFDELLGVVGRHCRA
;
A
#
# COMPACT_ATOMS: atom_id res chain seq x y z
N MET A 1 15.28 0.22 -26.20
CA MET A 1 14.91 0.16 -25.77
C MET A 1 14.71 0.00 -25.04
N TYR A 2 14.82 -0.03 -24.81
CA TYR A 2 14.44 -0.12 -24.09
C TYR A 2 14.58 -0.20 -23.22
N ALA A 3 15.03 -0.26 -23.22
CA ALA A 3 14.97 -0.38 -22.44
C ALA A 3 14.64 -0.29 -21.61
N SER A 4 14.80 -0.24 -21.68
CA SER A 4 14.36 -0.10 -21.00
C SER A 4 13.73 -0.12 -20.21
N GLY A 5 13.77 -0.14 -20.41
CA GLY A 5 13.10 -0.15 -19.84
C GLY A 5 12.79 -0.08 -18.95
N VAL A 6 12.89 0.12 -18.99
CA VAL A 6 12.64 0.12 -18.23
C VAL A 6 11.98 -0.10 -17.42
N ALA A 7 11.97 -0.28 -17.67
CA ALA A 7 11.53 -0.55 -17.02
C ALA A 7 11.21 -0.68 -16.09
N THR A 8 11.28 -0.91 -16.61
CA THR A 8 11.43 -1.32 -15.68
C THR A 8 10.91 -1.08 -14.55
N THR A 9 10.92 -0.80 -14.21
CA THR A 9 10.59 -0.49 -12.91
C THR A 9 9.31 0.26 -12.86
N ALA A 10 8.31 -0.35 -13.46
CA ALA A 10 6.97 0.10 -13.26
C ALA A 10 6.72 0.04 -11.76
N LYS A 11 6.60 1.18 -11.14
CA LYS A 11 6.28 1.26 -9.74
C LYS A 11 4.82 0.93 -9.57
N TRP A 12 4.55 -0.11 -8.81
CA TRP A 12 3.17 -0.50 -8.56
C TRP A 12 2.85 -0.36 -7.09
N VAL A 13 1.57 -0.08 -6.83
CA VAL A 13 1.06 0.17 -5.49
C VAL A 13 0.11 -0.98 -5.14
N LEU A 14 0.32 -1.58 -3.98
CA LEU A 14 -0.57 -2.62 -3.49
C LEU A 14 -1.56 -2.01 -2.53
N VAL A 15 -2.85 -2.24 -2.77
CA VAL A 15 -3.92 -1.74 -1.91
C VAL A 15 -4.50 -2.93 -1.16
N VAL A 16 -4.47 -2.89 0.17
CA VAL A 16 -4.95 -3.97 1.01
C VAL A 16 -6.10 -3.46 1.86
N ASP A 17 -7.28 -4.01 1.65
CA ASP A 17 -8.47 -3.62 2.39
C ASP A 17 -9.47 -4.75 2.29
N ASP A 18 -10.10 -5.11 3.42
CA ASP A 18 -11.11 -6.17 3.42
C ASP A 18 -12.46 -5.67 2.91
N ASP A 19 -12.67 -4.38 2.81
CA ASP A 19 -13.89 -3.79 2.27
C ASP A 19 -13.73 -3.59 0.76
N GLU A 20 -14.52 -4.31 -0.01
CA GLU A 20 -14.40 -4.31 -1.47
C GLU A 20 -14.60 -2.92 -2.07
N ASP A 21 -15.61 -2.18 -1.58
CA ASP A 21 -15.91 -0.87 -2.13
C ASP A 21 -14.77 0.11 -1.87
N ASN A 22 -14.22 0.11 -0.66
CA ASN A 22 -13.09 0.97 -0.34
C ASN A 22 -11.87 0.58 -1.16
N ARG A 23 -11.61 -0.70 -1.26
CA ARG A 23 -10.48 -1.23 -2.01
C ARG A 23 -10.55 -0.80 -3.47
N ASP A 24 -11.72 -0.99 -4.09
CA ASP A 24 -11.91 -0.64 -5.49
C ASP A 24 -11.80 0.86 -5.72
N SER A 25 -12.33 1.66 -4.80
CA SER A 25 -12.26 3.11 -4.91
C SER A 25 -10.82 3.61 -4.88
N VAL A 26 -10.01 3.06 -3.98
CA VAL A 26 -8.61 3.47 -3.87
C VAL A 26 -7.84 3.05 -5.11
N VAL A 27 -8.07 1.83 -5.61
CA VAL A 27 -7.40 1.36 -6.82
C VAL A 27 -7.77 2.25 -8.01
N GLU A 28 -9.05 2.57 -8.18
CA GLU A 28 -9.49 3.41 -9.30
C GLU A 28 -8.86 4.80 -9.22
N MET A 29 -8.81 5.36 -8.03
CA MET A 29 -8.21 6.67 -7.84
C MET A 29 -6.73 6.66 -8.19
N LEU A 30 -6.00 5.64 -7.77
CA LEU A 30 -4.58 5.53 -8.08
C LEU A 30 -4.34 5.32 -9.56
N GLN A 31 -5.15 4.45 -10.20
CA GLN A 31 -5.04 4.22 -11.64
C GLN A 31 -5.33 5.49 -12.42
N GLY A 32 -6.33 6.25 -11.99
CA GLY A 32 -6.65 7.52 -12.62
C GLY A 32 -5.53 8.55 -12.52
N ALA A 33 -4.69 8.42 -11.51
CA ALA A 33 -3.55 9.30 -11.33
C ALA A 33 -2.28 8.79 -12.02
N GLY A 34 -2.35 7.67 -12.72
CA GLY A 34 -1.23 7.15 -13.49
C GLY A 34 -0.42 6.06 -12.81
N TYR A 35 -0.83 5.61 -11.63
CA TYR A 35 -0.13 4.53 -10.95
C TYR A 35 -0.63 3.17 -11.44
N ILE A 36 0.24 2.17 -11.35
CA ILE A 36 -0.19 0.79 -11.51
C ILE A 36 -0.62 0.33 -10.12
N ALA A 37 -1.90 0.01 -9.95
CA ALA A 37 -2.44 -0.35 -8.65
C ALA A 37 -3.14 -1.69 -8.74
N THR A 38 -2.90 -2.53 -7.75
CA THR A 38 -3.49 -3.85 -7.64
C THR A 38 -3.98 -4.04 -6.22
N ALA A 39 -5.06 -4.78 -6.06
CA ALA A 39 -5.72 -4.94 -4.77
C ALA A 39 -5.55 -6.34 -4.20
N ALA A 40 -5.49 -6.40 -2.88
CA ALA A 40 -5.56 -7.66 -2.15
C ALA A 40 -6.66 -7.55 -1.09
N PRO A 41 -7.50 -8.57 -0.94
CA PRO A 41 -8.62 -8.48 0.01
C PRO A 41 -8.21 -8.74 1.46
N GLU A 42 -7.02 -9.25 1.72
CA GLU A 42 -6.57 -9.52 3.07
C GLU A 42 -5.05 -9.69 3.09
N GLY A 43 -4.49 -9.76 4.29
CA GLY A 43 -3.04 -9.75 4.45
C GLY A 43 -2.32 -10.93 3.83
N ALA A 44 -2.91 -12.13 3.92
CA ALA A 44 -2.25 -13.31 3.36
C ALA A 44 -2.13 -13.20 1.84
N ALA A 45 -3.18 -12.70 1.17
CA ALA A 45 -3.12 -12.47 -0.28
C ALA A 45 -2.07 -11.43 -0.62
N ALA A 46 -1.98 -10.37 0.20
CA ALA A 46 -0.99 -9.33 -0.01
C ALA A 46 0.43 -9.89 0.08
N LEU A 47 0.68 -10.74 1.07
CA LEU A 47 2.01 -11.33 1.23
C LEU A 47 2.37 -12.23 0.07
N ARG A 48 1.41 -13.01 -0.45
CA ARG A 48 1.68 -13.83 -1.63
C ARG A 48 2.07 -12.98 -2.82
N MET A 49 1.36 -11.87 -3.04
CA MET A 49 1.66 -10.99 -4.16
C MET A 49 3.03 -10.35 -4.01
N MET A 50 3.37 -9.91 -2.80
CA MET A 50 4.65 -9.28 -2.53
C MET A 50 5.81 -10.27 -2.63
N GLY A 51 5.54 -11.55 -2.40
CA GLY A 51 6.56 -12.59 -2.57
C GLY A 51 6.96 -12.78 -4.02
N GLU A 52 6.09 -12.41 -4.95
CA GLU A 52 6.39 -12.49 -6.37
C GLU A 52 7.06 -11.24 -6.90
N SER A 53 6.65 -10.08 -6.38
CA SER A 53 7.19 -8.81 -6.82
C SER A 53 6.92 -7.76 -5.74
N ALA A 54 7.94 -7.09 -5.29
CA ALA A 54 7.79 -6.08 -4.25
C ALA A 54 7.16 -4.81 -4.85
N PRO A 55 6.09 -4.29 -4.23
CA PRO A 55 5.52 -3.03 -4.69
C PRO A 55 6.39 -1.85 -4.25
N ALA A 56 6.17 -0.70 -4.88
CA ALA A 56 6.82 0.53 -4.47
C ALA A 56 6.22 1.08 -3.18
N LEU A 57 4.95 0.74 -2.91
CA LEU A 57 4.22 1.25 -1.75
C LEU A 57 3.06 0.32 -1.46
N VAL A 58 2.73 0.18 -0.17
CA VAL A 58 1.52 -0.52 0.26
C VAL A 58 0.59 0.52 0.90
N VAL A 59 -0.65 0.58 0.41
CA VAL A 59 -1.72 1.36 1.03
C VAL A 59 -2.65 0.35 1.69
N SER A 60 -2.73 0.35 3.00
CA SER A 60 -3.43 -0.69 3.73
C SER A 60 -4.38 -0.10 4.75
N ASP A 61 -5.53 -0.73 4.91
CA ASP A 61 -6.35 -0.48 6.07
C ASP A 61 -5.59 -0.98 7.30
N LEU A 62 -5.76 -0.30 8.41
CA LEU A 62 -5.11 -0.70 9.65
C LEU A 62 -5.86 -1.84 10.33
N ARG A 63 -7.19 -1.78 10.32
CA ARG A 63 -8.01 -2.78 10.98
C ARG A 63 -8.65 -3.70 9.95
N MET A 64 -8.26 -4.96 10.01
CA MET A 64 -8.79 -6.01 9.14
C MET A 64 -8.95 -7.28 9.96
N PRO A 65 -9.96 -8.11 9.65
CA PRO A 65 -10.11 -9.39 10.34
C PRO A 65 -8.89 -10.28 10.11
N GLY A 66 -8.54 -11.04 11.11
CA GLY A 66 -7.38 -11.92 11.03
C GLY A 66 -6.10 -11.14 11.15
N MET A 67 -5.37 -11.00 10.06
CA MET A 67 -4.13 -10.23 10.05
C MET A 67 -4.45 -8.77 9.85
N ASP A 68 -4.15 -7.92 10.85
CA ASP A 68 -4.36 -6.49 10.71
C ASP A 68 -3.19 -5.84 9.98
N GLY A 69 -3.30 -4.51 9.75
CA GLY A 69 -2.25 -3.82 8.99
C GLY A 69 -0.91 -3.80 9.69
N ARG A 70 -0.91 -3.77 11.00
CA ARG A 70 0.34 -3.77 11.77
C ARG A 70 1.07 -5.10 11.63
N GLU A 71 0.34 -6.18 11.73
CA GLU A 71 0.92 -7.51 11.55
C GLU A 71 1.40 -7.68 10.10
N LEU A 72 0.64 -7.16 9.13
CA LEU A 72 1.04 -7.21 7.74
C LEU A 72 2.38 -6.49 7.54
N LEU A 73 2.55 -5.32 8.14
CA LEU A 73 3.80 -4.59 8.04
C LEU A 73 4.95 -5.42 8.60
N THR A 74 4.77 -6.02 9.76
CA THR A 74 5.80 -6.85 10.39
C THR A 74 6.18 -8.02 9.49
N ARG A 75 5.18 -8.72 8.95
CA ARG A 75 5.44 -9.88 8.10
C ARG A 75 6.06 -9.48 6.77
N THR A 76 5.69 -8.31 6.25
CA THR A 76 6.30 -7.79 5.03
C THR A 76 7.79 -7.55 5.22
N ARG A 77 8.16 -6.98 6.36
CA ARG A 77 9.57 -6.76 6.67
C ARG A 77 10.34 -8.05 6.84
N GLN A 78 9.70 -9.05 7.41
CA GLN A 78 10.33 -10.38 7.55
C GLN A 78 10.53 -11.03 6.18
N LEU A 79 9.57 -10.86 5.28
CA LEU A 79 9.61 -11.49 3.97
C LEU A 79 10.60 -10.80 3.04
N LEU A 80 10.61 -9.48 3.01
CA LEU A 80 11.32 -8.71 1.99
C LEU A 80 12.60 -8.05 2.51
N GLY A 81 12.78 -7.97 3.81
CA GLY A 81 13.98 -7.37 4.39
C GLY A 81 14.18 -5.95 3.92
N SER A 82 15.35 -5.67 3.34
CA SER A 82 15.69 -4.34 2.87
C SER A 82 14.88 -3.92 1.64
N SER A 83 14.17 -4.85 1.01
CA SER A 83 13.29 -4.55 -0.12
C SER A 83 11.86 -4.25 0.30
N ALA A 84 11.59 -4.23 1.61
CA ALA A 84 10.24 -3.98 2.09
C ALA A 84 9.80 -2.55 1.71
N PRO A 85 8.60 -2.41 1.12
CA PRO A 85 8.12 -1.09 0.72
C PRO A 85 7.63 -0.29 1.93
N PRO A 86 7.55 1.03 1.79
CA PRO A 86 6.87 1.83 2.81
C PRO A 86 5.38 1.53 2.83
N PHE A 87 4.76 1.80 3.97
CA PHE A 87 3.33 1.60 4.18
C PHE A 87 2.65 2.93 4.44
N VAL A 88 1.47 3.10 3.84
CA VAL A 88 0.54 4.17 4.17
C VAL A 88 -0.70 3.49 4.72
N PHE A 89 -1.03 3.76 5.98
CA PHE A 89 -2.22 3.18 6.60
C PHE A 89 -3.38 4.15 6.54
N LEU A 90 -4.52 3.66 6.10
CA LEU A 90 -5.78 4.38 6.17
C LEU A 90 -6.50 3.90 7.42
N THR A 91 -6.85 4.82 8.32
CA THR A 91 -7.46 4.44 9.57
C THR A 91 -8.51 5.46 10.00
N GLY A 92 -9.61 4.96 10.55
CA GLY A 92 -10.65 5.83 11.11
C GLY A 92 -10.37 6.28 12.54
N LEU A 93 -9.32 5.72 13.15
CA LEU A 93 -8.96 5.99 14.53
C LEU A 93 -7.58 6.59 14.61
N ALA A 94 -7.29 7.28 15.69
CA ALA A 94 -5.93 7.73 15.95
C ALA A 94 -5.02 6.51 16.09
N PRO A 95 -3.82 6.55 15.52
CA PRO A 95 -2.93 5.39 15.61
C PRO A 95 -2.52 5.16 17.06
N GLU A 96 -2.53 3.90 17.47
CA GLU A 96 -2.15 3.51 18.81
C GLU A 96 -0.67 3.23 18.93
N PHE A 97 0.04 3.24 17.82
CA PHE A 97 1.46 2.98 17.81
C PHE A 97 2.14 4.03 16.92
N ALA A 98 2.98 4.81 17.55
CA ALA A 98 3.67 5.89 16.85
C ALA A 98 5.09 5.51 16.47
N ASP A 99 5.54 4.34 16.89
CA ASP A 99 6.91 3.90 16.68
C ASP A 99 7.10 3.17 15.37
N VAL A 100 6.04 2.97 14.61
CA VAL A 100 6.11 2.28 13.33
C VAL A 100 6.49 3.28 12.25
N ALA A 101 7.49 2.92 11.44
CA ALA A 101 7.91 3.78 10.33
C ALA A 101 6.91 3.66 9.19
N ALA A 102 5.79 4.30 9.35
CA ALA A 102 4.71 4.29 8.39
C ALA A 102 3.98 5.63 8.44
N THR A 103 3.32 5.96 7.35
CA THR A 103 2.51 7.16 7.27
C THR A 103 1.06 6.79 7.52
N PHE A 104 0.35 7.61 8.29
CA PHE A 104 -1.05 7.38 8.60
C PHE A 104 -1.90 8.46 7.95
N VAL A 105 -2.97 8.05 7.29
CA VAL A 105 -3.95 8.96 6.70
C VAL A 105 -5.29 8.65 7.33
N ARG A 106 -5.92 9.66 7.89
CA ARG A 106 -7.15 9.48 8.66
C ARG A 106 -8.35 9.40 7.73
N LYS A 107 -9.21 8.42 7.97
CA LYS A 107 -10.50 8.32 7.28
C LYS A 107 -11.53 9.24 7.95
N PRO A 108 -12.45 9.83 7.21
CA PRO A 108 -12.46 9.87 5.76
C PRO A 108 -11.40 10.82 5.23
N CYS A 109 -10.69 10.42 4.20
CA CYS A 109 -9.70 11.28 3.57
C CYS A 109 -10.17 11.62 2.17
N ASP A 110 -9.76 12.79 1.68
CA ASP A 110 -10.06 13.07 0.28
C ASP A 110 -8.95 12.47 -0.59
N PHE A 111 -9.26 12.33 -1.87
CA PHE A 111 -8.32 11.70 -2.79
C PHE A 111 -7.08 12.55 -2.99
N ASP A 112 -7.19 13.87 -2.92
CA ASP A 112 -6.03 14.75 -3.08
C ASP A 112 -5.03 14.53 -1.95
N GLU A 113 -5.52 14.38 -0.73
CA GLU A 113 -4.66 14.10 0.40
C GLU A 113 -3.93 12.78 0.24
N LEU A 114 -4.67 11.73 -0.14
CA LEU A 114 -4.07 10.42 -0.31
C LEU A 114 -3.08 10.43 -1.47
N LEU A 115 -3.43 11.06 -2.58
CA LEU A 115 -2.53 11.15 -3.72
C LEU A 115 -1.25 11.91 -3.38
N GLY A 116 -1.35 12.94 -2.54
CA GLY A 116 -0.17 13.66 -2.09
C GLY A 116 0.78 12.78 -1.29
N VAL A 117 0.22 11.96 -0.39
CA VAL A 117 1.04 11.03 0.40
C VAL A 117 1.66 9.97 -0.50
N VAL A 118 0.88 9.38 -1.38
CA VAL A 118 1.38 8.36 -2.31
C VAL A 118 2.50 8.94 -3.17
N GLY A 119 2.32 10.15 -3.67
CA GLY A 119 3.33 10.79 -4.52
C GLY A 119 4.65 10.99 -3.81
N ARG A 120 4.62 11.31 -2.53
CA ARG A 120 5.86 11.48 -1.77
C ARG A 120 6.63 10.17 -1.63
N HIS A 121 5.93 9.05 -1.53
CA HIS A 121 6.57 7.74 -1.37
C HIS A 121 6.98 7.12 -2.70
N CYS A 122 6.27 7.43 -3.78
CA CYS A 122 6.53 6.83 -5.10
C CYS A 122 7.34 7.73 -6.01
N ARG A 123 7.87 8.81 -5.48
CA ARG A 123 8.68 9.72 -6.27
C ARG A 123 9.98 9.03 -6.68
N ALA A 124 10.31 9.16 -7.93
CA ALA A 124 11.55 8.59 -8.46
C ALA A 124 12.77 9.28 -7.90
#